data_802838a3fa6b7337b8c9ef3abd985cec
#
_entry.id   802838a3fa6b7337b8c9ef3abd985cec
#
_cell.length_a   1.000
_cell.length_b   1.000
_cell.length_c   1.000
_cell.angle_alpha   90.00
_cell.angle_beta   90.00
_cell.angle_gamma   90.00
#
_symmetry.space_group_name_H-M   'P 1'
#
loop_
_entity.id
_entity.type
_entity.pdbx_description
1 polymer ?
#
loop_
_entity_poly.entity_id
_entity_poly.type
_entity_poly.pdbx_seq_one_letter_code
_entity_poly.pdbx_strand_id
1 'polypeptide(L)' 'MDGEKNRFVHDLRNPLNTISVNAELGKLTLERTGDIRKAISIFEIILSECHRCSQLLDTLQDTTFVKTDALKDEG' A
#
# COMPACT_ATOMS: atom_id res chain seq x y z
N MET A 1 18.16 13.13 11.85
CA MET A 1 18.30 11.95 11.50
C MET A 1 17.37 10.98 11.98
N ASP A 2 17.37 10.67 13.17
CA ASP A 2 16.48 9.71 13.68
C ASP A 2 15.08 10.22 13.48
N GLY A 3 14.88 11.51 13.57
CA GLY A 3 13.56 12.05 13.41
C GLY A 3 12.96 11.74 12.05
N GLU A 4 13.74 11.87 11.02
CA GLU A 4 13.28 11.66 9.70
C GLU A 4 13.00 10.19 9.46
N LYS A 5 13.83 9.35 9.98
CA LYS A 5 13.65 7.95 9.80
C LYS A 5 12.38 7.55 10.46
N ASN A 6 12.13 8.05 11.65
CA ASN A 6 10.95 7.66 12.37
C ASN A 6 9.72 8.18 11.66
N ARG A 7 9.81 9.35 11.09
CA ARG A 7 8.68 9.93 10.41
C ARG A 7 8.33 9.09 9.18
N PHE A 8 9.35 8.64 8.45
CA PHE A 8 9.12 7.88 7.25
C PHE A 8 8.43 6.56 7.63
N VAL A 9 8.91 5.91 8.66
CA VAL A 9 8.35 4.65 9.10
C VAL A 9 6.90 4.86 9.53
N HIS A 10 6.66 5.99 10.19
CA HIS A 10 5.34 6.28 10.66
C HIS A 10 4.40 6.50 9.49
N ASP A 11 4.84 7.27 8.51
CA ASP A 11 4.03 7.59 7.36
C ASP A 11 3.74 6.33 6.54
N LEU A 12 4.66 5.41 6.51
CA LEU A 12 4.45 4.21 5.75
C LEU A 12 3.51 3.27 6.51
N ARG A 13 3.57 3.31 7.82
CA ARG A 13 2.74 2.43 8.62
C ARG A 13 1.26 2.72 8.46
N ASN A 14 0.90 3.97 8.28
CA ASN A 14 -0.50 4.34 8.14
C ASN A 14 -1.17 3.64 6.96
N PRO A 15 -0.67 3.76 5.74
CA PRO A 15 -1.30 3.09 4.62
C PRO A 15 -1.24 1.57 4.78
N LEU A 16 -0.19 1.05 5.43
CA LEU A 16 -0.08 -0.37 5.60
C LEU A 16 -1.18 -0.87 6.56
N ASN A 17 -1.49 -0.07 7.58
CA ASN A 17 -2.54 -0.46 8.51
C ASN A 17 -3.89 -0.42 7.78
N THR A 18 -4.10 0.56 6.93
CA THR A 18 -5.33 0.68 6.18
C THR A 18 -5.49 -0.53 5.28
N ILE A 19 -4.40 -0.96 4.64
CA ILE A 19 -4.43 -2.11 3.78
C ILE A 19 -4.81 -3.35 4.59
N SER A 20 -4.20 -3.51 5.74
CA SER A 20 -4.43 -4.69 6.54
C SER A 20 -5.88 -4.75 7.01
N VAL A 21 -6.40 -3.65 7.49
CA VAL A 21 -7.77 -3.61 7.99
C VAL A 21 -8.75 -3.87 6.85
N ASN A 22 -8.51 -3.28 5.69
CA ASN A 22 -9.42 -3.47 4.58
C ASN A 22 -9.32 -4.86 3.98
N ALA A 23 -8.15 -5.47 4.04
CA ALA A 23 -8.00 -6.83 3.54
C ALA A 23 -8.86 -7.75 4.41
N GLU A 24 -8.83 -7.54 5.72
CA GLU A 24 -9.60 -8.37 6.61
C GLU A 24 -11.09 -8.12 6.37
N LEU A 25 -11.46 -6.86 6.17
CA LEU A 25 -12.84 -6.51 5.94
C LEU A 25 -13.34 -7.12 4.64
N GLY A 26 -12.54 -7.09 3.58
CA GLY A 26 -12.92 -7.67 2.31
C GLY A 26 -13.13 -9.17 2.44
N LYS A 27 -12.25 -9.81 3.18
CA LYS A 27 -12.32 -11.23 3.36
C LYS A 27 -13.61 -11.59 4.11
N LEU A 28 -13.89 -10.86 5.19
CA LEU A 28 -15.07 -11.13 5.98
C LEU A 28 -16.35 -10.83 5.19
N THR A 29 -16.32 -9.80 4.35
CA THR A 29 -17.48 -9.46 3.57
C THR A 29 -17.81 -10.63 2.64
N LEU A 30 -16.81 -11.19 2.00
CA LEU A 30 -17.06 -12.28 1.10
C LEU A 30 -17.50 -13.53 1.85
N GLU A 31 -16.89 -13.79 2.98
CA GLU A 31 -17.25 -14.97 3.74
C GLU A 31 -18.63 -14.89 4.35
N ARG A 32 -19.01 -13.76 4.81
CA ARG A 32 -20.29 -13.62 5.46
C ARG A 32 -21.47 -13.29 4.58
N THR A 33 -21.28 -12.42 3.64
CA THR A 33 -22.39 -12.01 2.82
C THR A 33 -22.22 -12.34 1.36
N GLY A 34 -20.99 -12.53 0.92
CA GLY A 34 -20.75 -12.79 -0.48
C GLY A 34 -20.98 -11.56 -1.35
N ASP A 35 -21.03 -10.39 -0.74
CA ASP A 35 -21.29 -9.16 -1.48
C ASP A 35 -20.07 -8.80 -2.29
N ILE A 36 -20.02 -9.22 -3.51
CA ILE A 36 -18.88 -8.99 -4.37
C ILE A 36 -18.64 -7.53 -4.66
N ARG A 37 -19.64 -6.78 -4.90
CA ARG A 37 -19.47 -5.38 -5.20
C ARG A 37 -18.85 -4.64 -4.04
N LYS A 38 -19.26 -4.94 -2.86
CA LYS A 38 -18.72 -4.29 -1.69
C LYS A 38 -17.27 -4.72 -1.52
N ALA A 39 -16.98 -5.99 -1.75
CA ALA A 39 -15.62 -6.48 -1.60
C ALA A 39 -14.70 -5.80 -2.63
N ILE A 40 -15.20 -5.58 -3.84
CA ILE A 40 -14.41 -4.93 -4.86
C ILE A 40 -14.07 -3.50 -4.44
N SER A 41 -15.04 -2.80 -3.86
CA SER A 41 -14.80 -1.44 -3.42
C SER A 41 -13.71 -1.44 -2.34
N ILE A 42 -13.75 -2.41 -1.47
CA ILE A 42 -12.76 -2.51 -0.40
C ILE A 42 -11.39 -2.79 -0.99
N PHE A 43 -11.33 -3.67 -2.00
CA PHE A 43 -10.06 -3.99 -2.62
C PHE A 43 -9.51 -2.77 -3.38
N GLU A 44 -10.38 -1.92 -3.91
CA GLU A 44 -9.92 -0.74 -4.59
C GLU A 44 -9.24 0.21 -3.59
N ILE A 45 -9.73 0.24 -2.37
CA ILE A 45 -9.11 1.05 -1.35
C ILE A 45 -7.71 0.50 -1.08
N ILE A 46 -7.59 -0.83 -1.04
CA ILE A 46 -6.30 -1.46 -0.79
C ILE A 46 -5.33 -1.10 -1.91
N LEU A 47 -5.79 -1.16 -3.15
CA LEU A 47 -4.92 -0.86 -4.27
C LEU A 47 -4.46 0.59 -4.22
N SER A 48 -5.35 1.46 -3.82
CA SER A 48 -5.03 2.87 -3.73
C SER A 48 -3.97 3.09 -2.66
N GLU A 49 -4.10 2.39 -1.53
CA GLU A 49 -3.11 2.55 -0.46
C GLU A 49 -1.78 1.92 -0.82
N CYS A 50 -1.81 0.86 -1.60
CA CYS A 50 -0.57 0.25 -2.05
C CYS A 50 0.17 1.24 -2.95
N HIS A 51 -0.58 1.97 -3.77
CA HIS A 51 0.00 2.93 -4.66
C HIS A 51 0.64 4.03 -3.83
N ARG A 52 -0.01 4.41 -2.75
CA ARG A 52 0.49 5.44 -1.88
C ARG A 52 1.78 4.98 -1.21
N CYS A 53 1.84 3.73 -0.79
CA CYS A 53 3.05 3.20 -0.20
C CYS A 53 4.18 3.23 -1.21
N SER A 54 3.84 2.94 -2.46
CA SER A 54 4.83 2.91 -3.50
C SER A 54 5.40 4.31 -3.72
N GLN A 55 4.55 5.32 -3.65
CA GLN A 55 4.99 6.69 -3.83
C GLN A 55 5.90 7.11 -2.67
N LEU A 56 5.58 6.67 -1.48
CA LEU A 56 6.41 7.01 -0.34
C LEU A 56 7.79 6.38 -0.48
N LEU A 57 7.82 5.16 -0.98
CA LEU A 57 9.08 4.48 -1.16
C LEU A 57 9.89 5.13 -2.29
N ASP A 58 9.21 5.62 -3.31
CA ASP A 58 9.87 6.26 -4.41
C ASP A 58 10.54 7.54 -3.90
N THR A 59 9.89 8.23 -3.02
CA THR A 59 10.43 9.46 -2.47
C THR A 59 11.75 9.14 -1.78
N LEU A 60 11.79 8.04 -1.08
CA LEU A 60 12.98 7.68 -0.36
C LEU A 60 14.05 7.26 -1.33
N GLN A 61 13.73 6.51 -2.31
CA GLN A 61 14.68 6.02 -3.22
C GLN A 61 15.09 7.03 -4.23
N ASP A 62 14.34 8.06 -4.37
CA ASP A 62 14.62 9.07 -5.31
C ASP A 62 16.05 9.47 -5.26
N THR A 63 16.66 9.43 -4.16
CA THR A 63 17.99 9.87 -4.05
C THR A 63 18.94 8.81 -4.45
N THR A 64 18.56 7.64 -4.58
CA THR A 64 19.52 6.64 -4.80
C THR A 64 19.64 6.28 -6.22
N PHE A 65 18.75 5.93 -6.91
CA PHE A 65 18.99 5.65 -8.23
C PHE A 65 17.97 4.94 -8.91
N VAL A 66 18.21 4.31 -9.78
CA VAL A 66 17.42 3.74 -10.58
C VAL A 66 16.90 2.49 -10.53
N LYS A 67 16.73 1.99 -9.51
CA LYS A 67 16.20 0.73 -9.46
C LYS A 67 15.04 0.57 -10.35
N THR A 68 14.45 1.58 -10.71
CA THR A 68 13.24 1.46 -11.50
C THR A 68 13.54 0.71 -12.75
N ASP A 69 14.76 0.77 -13.17
CA ASP A 69 15.09 0.10 -14.38
C ASP A 69 14.82 -1.38 -14.22
N ALA A 70 15.16 -1.85 -13.10
CA ALA A 70 15.00 -3.27 -12.85
C ALA A 70 13.54 -3.63 -13.02
N LEU A 71 12.70 -2.76 -12.56
CA LEU A 71 11.33 -3.08 -12.64
C LEU A 71 10.88 -3.11 -14.05
N LYS A 72 11.38 -2.23 -14.80
CA LYS A 72 10.97 -2.19 -16.13
C LYS A 72 11.32 -3.44 -16.82
N ASP A 73 12.37 -3.95 -16.51
CA ASP A 73 12.80 -5.15 -17.15
C ASP A 73 11.76 -6.18 -17.05
N GLU A 74 11.10 -6.19 -15.99
CA GLU A 74 10.15 -7.18 -15.81
C GLU A 74 9.08 -6.95 -16.68
N GLY A 75 8.75 -5.77 -16.86
CA GLY A 75 7.69 -5.44 -17.70
C GLY A 75 7.94 -5.88 -19.03
#